data_43412dbe4572d444fbf0b0bc28f5a997
#
_entry.id   43412dbe4572d444fbf0b0bc28f5a997
#
_cell.length_a   1.000
_cell.length_b   1.000
_cell.length_c   1.000
_cell.angle_alpha   90.00
_cell.angle_beta   90.00
_cell.angle_gamma   90.00
#
_symmetry.space_group_name_H-M   'P 1'
#
loop_
_entity.id
_entity.type
_entity.pdbx_description
1 polymer ?
#
loop_
_entity_poly.entity_id
_entity_poly.type
_entity_poly.pdbx_seq_one_letter_code
_entity_poly.pdbx_strand_id
1 'polypeptide(L)'
;MREESISTETVILVHGLWTPAAVFALHGRWLQRRGYRVLRFGYPSVRGTLSQNALALKRYVAVRIAPGIAAPIYLVGHSLGGLVILDMLRHEPDPRLRRVVLLGTPCVDSHCARRLAGMAGMPALLGRSIIEWLSRVPGVVAPSRAAMEIGVLAGTRSVGLGRVVPGLPRPNDGVVALAETRLPGAADCIALPVAHSEMLVSRHCAAQIAIFLQTGRFQHDEQV
;
A
#
# COMPACT_ATOMS: atom_id res chain seq x y z
N MET A 1 3.59 -11.74 -40.38
CA MET A 1 2.71 -11.26 -39.29
C MET A 1 3.56 -11.12 -38.05
N ARG A 2 3.87 -9.89 -37.61
CA ARG A 2 4.50 -9.67 -36.31
C ARG A 2 3.35 -9.79 -35.29
N GLU A 3 3.42 -10.77 -34.39
CA GLU A 3 2.59 -10.75 -33.19
C GLU A 3 2.92 -9.44 -32.45
N GLU A 4 2.02 -8.49 -32.46
CA GLU A 4 2.05 -7.38 -31.52
C GLU A 4 1.95 -8.00 -30.12
N SER A 5 3.09 -8.11 -29.46
CA SER A 5 3.17 -8.44 -28.05
C SER A 5 2.34 -7.40 -27.31
N ILE A 6 1.09 -7.77 -26.95
CA ILE A 6 0.22 -6.93 -26.16
C ILE A 6 0.95 -6.70 -24.85
N SER A 7 1.49 -5.49 -24.71
CA SER A 7 2.23 -5.04 -23.55
C SER A 7 1.27 -5.00 -22.34
N THR A 8 1.27 -6.07 -21.54
CA THR A 8 0.32 -6.24 -20.46
C THR A 8 0.71 -5.38 -19.27
N GLU A 9 -0.15 -4.44 -18.87
CA GLU A 9 0.02 -3.61 -17.67
C GLU A 9 0.26 -4.48 -16.43
N THR A 10 1.25 -4.12 -15.64
CA THR A 10 1.68 -4.94 -14.49
C THR A 10 1.31 -4.29 -13.17
N VAL A 11 0.64 -5.04 -12.30
CA VAL A 11 0.34 -4.65 -10.92
C VAL A 11 1.21 -5.45 -9.97
N ILE A 12 1.94 -4.77 -9.08
CA ILE A 12 2.73 -5.39 -8.01
C ILE A 12 2.03 -5.16 -6.67
N LEU A 13 1.71 -6.24 -5.98
CA LEU A 13 1.03 -6.23 -4.68
C LEU A 13 2.06 -6.39 -3.56
N VAL A 14 2.05 -5.48 -2.57
CA VAL A 14 3.02 -5.40 -1.47
C VAL A 14 2.29 -5.56 -0.13
N HIS A 15 2.57 -6.66 0.57
CA HIS A 15 1.87 -7.05 1.80
C HIS A 15 2.26 -6.20 3.03
N GLY A 16 1.48 -6.32 4.09
CA GLY A 16 1.71 -5.63 5.37
C GLY A 16 2.61 -6.39 6.34
N LEU A 17 2.66 -5.91 7.58
CA LEU A 17 3.39 -6.54 8.68
C LEU A 17 2.79 -7.92 9.01
N TRP A 18 3.63 -8.89 9.36
CA TRP A 18 3.30 -10.28 9.76
C TRP A 18 2.56 -11.11 8.72
N THR A 19 2.39 -10.63 7.52
CA THR A 19 1.66 -11.35 6.49
C THR A 19 2.60 -11.80 5.36
N PRO A 20 2.35 -12.95 4.72
CA PRO A 20 3.07 -13.34 3.49
C PRO A 20 2.43 -12.67 2.26
N ALA A 21 3.15 -12.65 1.14
CA ALA A 21 2.63 -12.11 -0.13
C ALA A 21 1.35 -12.84 -0.63
N ALA A 22 1.10 -14.04 -0.15
CA ALA A 22 -0.09 -14.85 -0.47
C ALA A 22 -1.41 -14.21 0.00
N VAL A 23 -1.39 -13.30 0.99
CA VAL A 23 -2.62 -12.61 1.46
C VAL A 23 -3.35 -11.87 0.33
N PHE A 24 -2.63 -11.49 -0.71
CA PHE A 24 -3.19 -10.85 -1.90
C PHE A 24 -3.70 -11.83 -2.97
N ALA A 25 -3.88 -13.12 -2.65
CA ALA A 25 -4.32 -14.11 -3.63
C ALA A 25 -5.67 -13.74 -4.29
N LEU A 26 -6.63 -13.25 -3.51
CA LEU A 26 -7.95 -12.85 -4.03
C LEU A 26 -7.86 -11.60 -4.91
N HIS A 27 -7.19 -10.54 -4.45
CA HIS A 27 -6.94 -9.34 -5.25
C HIS A 27 -6.20 -9.67 -6.53
N GLY A 28 -5.18 -10.54 -6.45
CA GLY A 28 -4.46 -11.01 -7.62
C GLY A 28 -5.37 -11.64 -8.67
N ARG A 29 -6.26 -12.57 -8.24
CA ARG A 29 -7.24 -13.20 -9.14
C ARG A 29 -8.22 -12.20 -9.75
N TRP A 30 -8.70 -11.23 -8.97
CA TRP A 30 -9.64 -10.22 -9.46
C TRP A 30 -9.00 -9.26 -10.46
N LEU A 31 -7.76 -8.86 -10.25
CA LEU A 31 -7.01 -8.02 -11.18
C LEU A 31 -6.60 -8.78 -12.45
N GLN A 32 -6.18 -10.07 -12.32
CA GLN A 32 -5.89 -10.91 -13.48
C GLN A 32 -7.11 -11.09 -14.40
N ARG A 33 -8.31 -11.24 -13.83
CA ARG A 33 -9.57 -11.31 -14.63
C ARG A 33 -9.89 -10.00 -15.37
N ARG A 34 -9.23 -8.89 -15.01
CA ARG A 34 -9.31 -7.59 -15.69
C ARG A 34 -8.14 -7.33 -16.65
N GLY A 35 -7.35 -8.37 -16.95
CA GLY A 35 -6.26 -8.31 -17.93
C GLY A 35 -4.90 -7.85 -17.39
N TYR A 36 -4.78 -7.57 -16.09
CA TYR A 36 -3.48 -7.20 -15.52
C TYR A 36 -2.56 -8.41 -15.36
N ARG A 37 -1.27 -8.22 -15.65
CA ARG A 37 -0.23 -9.11 -15.14
C ARG A 37 -0.02 -8.79 -13.66
N VAL A 38 -0.21 -9.77 -12.77
CA VAL A 38 -0.10 -9.53 -11.33
C VAL A 38 1.12 -10.22 -10.75
N LEU A 39 1.96 -9.45 -10.09
CA LEU A 39 3.11 -9.89 -9.31
C LEU A 39 2.84 -9.64 -7.83
N ARG A 40 3.39 -10.48 -6.96
CA ARG A 40 3.30 -10.33 -5.51
C ARG A 40 4.70 -10.25 -4.95
N PHE A 41 5.02 -9.15 -4.30
CA PHE A 41 6.33 -8.94 -3.69
C PHE A 41 6.31 -9.43 -2.24
N GLY A 42 7.17 -10.41 -1.95
CA GLY A 42 7.41 -10.92 -0.60
C GLY A 42 8.71 -10.34 -0.04
N TYR A 43 8.68 -9.91 1.22
CA TYR A 43 9.83 -9.33 1.91
C TYR A 43 9.79 -9.62 3.42
N PRO A 44 10.95 -9.57 4.14
CA PRO A 44 11.01 -9.85 5.57
C PRO A 44 10.46 -8.67 6.40
N SER A 45 9.14 -8.55 6.50
CA SER A 45 8.42 -7.41 7.10
C SER A 45 8.82 -7.10 8.55
N VAL A 46 9.27 -8.10 9.33
CA VAL A 46 9.73 -7.95 10.72
C VAL A 46 11.24 -7.74 10.79
N ARG A 47 12.03 -8.53 10.03
CA ARG A 47 13.49 -8.57 10.15
C ARG A 47 14.21 -7.51 9.32
N GLY A 48 13.66 -7.13 8.17
CA GLY A 48 14.21 -6.08 7.32
C GLY A 48 13.92 -4.68 7.85
N THR A 49 14.78 -3.72 7.57
CA THR A 49 14.48 -2.30 7.79
C THR A 49 13.56 -1.78 6.67
N LEU A 50 12.92 -0.64 6.89
CA LEU A 50 12.07 -0.03 5.86
C LEU A 50 12.87 0.27 4.59
N SER A 51 14.05 0.88 4.75
CA SER A 51 14.96 1.20 3.63
C SER A 51 15.44 -0.04 2.89
N GLN A 52 15.78 -1.12 3.59
CA GLN A 52 16.19 -2.39 2.96
C GLN A 52 15.06 -2.99 2.14
N ASN A 53 13.83 -2.99 2.68
CA ASN A 53 12.66 -3.51 1.99
C ASN A 53 12.25 -2.65 0.80
N ALA A 54 12.37 -1.32 0.90
CA ALA A 54 12.15 -0.39 -0.20
C ALA A 54 13.14 -0.60 -1.35
N LEU A 55 14.44 -0.75 -1.03
CA LEU A 55 15.47 -1.06 -2.04
C LEU A 55 15.27 -2.44 -2.67
N ALA A 56 14.84 -3.43 -1.89
CA ALA A 56 14.50 -4.76 -2.41
C ALA A 56 13.31 -4.69 -3.38
N LEU A 57 12.28 -3.89 -3.08
CA LEU A 57 11.16 -3.65 -3.99
C LEU A 57 11.62 -2.97 -5.29
N LYS A 58 12.48 -1.95 -5.22
CA LYS A 58 13.06 -1.30 -6.40
C LYS A 58 13.78 -2.32 -7.30
N ARG A 59 14.63 -3.16 -6.71
CA ARG A 59 15.34 -4.24 -7.43
C ARG A 59 14.36 -5.26 -8.01
N TYR A 60 13.32 -5.63 -7.27
CA TYR A 60 12.30 -6.55 -7.73
C TYR A 60 11.58 -6.03 -8.99
N VAL A 61 11.21 -4.74 -9.01
CA VAL A 61 10.64 -4.08 -10.20
C VAL A 61 11.60 -4.20 -11.38
N ALA A 62 12.85 -3.81 -11.20
CA ALA A 62 13.86 -3.82 -12.26
C ALA A 62 14.13 -5.21 -12.85
N VAL A 63 14.13 -6.25 -12.00
CA VAL A 63 14.40 -7.63 -12.43
C VAL A 63 13.17 -8.30 -13.06
N ARG A 64 11.96 -8.03 -12.54
CA ARG A 64 10.74 -8.74 -12.96
C ARG A 64 10.06 -8.11 -14.17
N ILE A 65 10.37 -6.87 -14.49
CA ILE A 65 9.80 -6.15 -15.61
C ILE A 65 10.93 -5.76 -16.56
N ALA A 66 11.04 -6.47 -17.67
CA ALA A 66 12.14 -6.33 -18.61
C ALA A 66 12.33 -4.87 -19.08
N PRO A 67 13.58 -4.41 -19.25
CA PRO A 67 13.87 -3.16 -19.95
C PRO A 67 13.28 -3.20 -21.36
N GLY A 68 12.73 -2.09 -21.84
CA GLY A 68 12.17 -1.99 -23.20
C GLY A 68 10.68 -2.31 -23.33
N ILE A 69 10.03 -2.89 -22.30
CA ILE A 69 8.57 -2.99 -22.26
C ILE A 69 8.01 -1.63 -21.79
N ALA A 70 7.34 -0.91 -22.66
CA ALA A 70 6.76 0.42 -22.35
C ALA A 70 5.48 0.38 -21.51
N ALA A 71 5.02 -0.83 -21.10
CA ALA A 71 3.78 -0.98 -20.34
C ALA A 71 3.82 -0.30 -18.97
N PRO A 72 2.70 0.33 -18.56
CA PRO A 72 2.56 0.91 -17.24
C PRO A 72 2.77 -0.11 -16.12
N ILE A 73 3.37 0.36 -15.03
CA ILE A 73 3.54 -0.37 -13.77
C ILE A 73 2.69 0.29 -12.70
N TYR A 74 1.97 -0.52 -11.96
CA TYR A 74 1.14 -0.10 -10.84
C TYR A 74 1.59 -0.79 -9.56
N LEU A 75 1.45 -0.10 -8.44
CA LEU A 75 1.75 -0.65 -7.13
C LEU A 75 0.51 -0.59 -6.24
N VAL A 76 0.27 -1.64 -5.48
CA VAL A 76 -0.77 -1.68 -4.46
C VAL A 76 -0.14 -2.15 -3.16
N GLY A 77 -0.15 -1.31 -2.13
CA GLY A 77 0.45 -1.61 -0.83
C GLY A 77 -0.58 -1.62 0.30
N HIS A 78 -0.56 -2.65 1.15
CA HIS A 78 -1.40 -2.71 2.34
C HIS A 78 -0.57 -2.40 3.57
N SER A 79 -1.05 -1.47 4.42
CA SER A 79 -0.44 -1.18 5.72
C SER A 79 1.06 -0.84 5.58
N LEU A 80 1.97 -1.56 6.24
CA LEU A 80 3.43 -1.44 6.08
C LEU A 80 3.87 -1.54 4.61
N GLY A 81 3.20 -2.34 3.78
CA GLY A 81 3.51 -2.44 2.35
C GLY A 81 3.39 -1.11 1.61
N GLY A 82 2.45 -0.27 2.01
CA GLY A 82 2.34 1.09 1.49
C GLY A 82 3.51 1.98 1.92
N LEU A 83 4.01 1.84 3.16
CA LEU A 83 5.20 2.56 3.63
C LEU A 83 6.45 2.13 2.86
N VAL A 84 6.60 0.83 2.55
CA VAL A 84 7.69 0.31 1.71
C VAL A 84 7.63 0.91 0.31
N ILE A 85 6.44 1.05 -0.28
CA ILE A 85 6.25 1.72 -1.57
C ILE A 85 6.65 3.19 -1.46
N LEU A 86 6.13 3.93 -0.49
CA LEU A 86 6.42 5.35 -0.33
C LEU A 86 7.92 5.61 -0.13
N ASP A 87 8.61 4.77 0.64
CA ASP A 87 10.06 4.88 0.81
C ASP A 87 10.82 4.56 -0.48
N MET A 88 10.40 3.52 -1.23
CA MET A 88 10.98 3.20 -2.54
C MET A 88 10.85 4.38 -3.53
N LEU A 89 9.72 5.07 -3.53
CA LEU A 89 9.47 6.19 -4.44
C LEU A 89 10.39 7.41 -4.19
N ARG A 90 11.06 7.47 -3.04
CA ARG A 90 12.08 8.51 -2.74
C ARG A 90 13.41 8.27 -3.46
N HIS A 91 13.63 7.07 -4.02
CA HIS A 91 14.89 6.61 -4.59
C HIS A 91 14.80 6.40 -6.12
N GLU A 92 14.56 7.46 -6.88
CA GLU A 92 14.48 7.39 -8.35
C GLU A 92 13.66 6.20 -8.86
N PRO A 93 12.35 6.24 -8.74
CA PRO A 93 11.48 5.15 -9.16
C PRO A 93 11.48 4.97 -10.68
N ASP A 94 11.15 3.75 -11.12
CA ASP A 94 11.01 3.41 -12.53
C ASP A 94 10.07 4.41 -13.23
N PRO A 95 10.45 4.98 -14.39
CA PRO A 95 9.63 5.98 -15.09
C PRO A 95 8.28 5.46 -15.59
N ARG A 96 8.12 4.12 -15.67
CA ARG A 96 6.87 3.47 -16.07
C ARG A 96 5.85 3.37 -14.93
N LEU A 97 6.22 3.71 -13.69
CA LEU A 97 5.28 3.76 -12.58
C LEU A 97 4.26 4.86 -12.80
N ARG A 98 2.99 4.48 -12.93
CA ARG A 98 1.89 5.38 -13.25
C ARG A 98 0.97 5.62 -12.07
N ARG A 99 0.56 4.57 -11.37
CA ARG A 99 -0.39 4.68 -10.25
C ARG A 99 -0.01 3.80 -9.08
N VAL A 100 -0.33 4.31 -7.90
CA VAL A 100 -0.12 3.62 -6.62
C VAL A 100 -1.42 3.66 -5.83
N VAL A 101 -1.82 2.54 -5.23
CA VAL A 101 -2.93 2.50 -4.28
C VAL A 101 -2.40 2.07 -2.91
N LEU A 102 -2.67 2.87 -1.90
CA LEU A 102 -2.32 2.63 -0.50
C LEU A 102 -3.58 2.18 0.26
N LEU A 103 -3.56 0.98 0.82
CA LEU A 103 -4.69 0.39 1.55
C LEU A 103 -4.39 0.43 3.06
N GLY A 104 -5.11 1.23 3.82
CA GLY A 104 -4.94 1.33 5.28
C GLY A 104 -3.49 1.63 5.69
N THR A 105 -2.76 2.40 4.89
CA THR A 105 -1.37 2.77 5.16
C THR A 105 -1.31 3.97 6.09
N PRO A 106 -0.60 3.89 7.23
CA PRO A 106 -0.42 5.02 8.13
C PRO A 106 0.63 5.99 7.58
N CYS A 107 0.22 6.91 6.70
CA CYS A 107 1.13 7.78 5.94
C CYS A 107 1.83 8.84 6.81
N VAL A 108 1.15 9.37 7.85
CA VAL A 108 1.69 10.48 8.64
C VAL A 108 2.08 10.08 10.07
N ASP A 109 1.41 9.12 10.66
CA ASP A 109 1.72 8.59 12.00
C ASP A 109 0.98 7.25 12.23
N SER A 110 1.29 6.56 13.34
CA SER A 110 0.55 5.38 13.80
C SER A 110 0.46 5.33 15.32
N HIS A 111 -0.73 5.65 15.84
CA HIS A 111 -1.04 5.56 17.26
C HIS A 111 -0.77 4.15 17.82
N CYS A 112 -1.29 3.12 17.13
CA CYS A 112 -1.09 1.74 17.55
C CYS A 112 0.39 1.35 17.57
N ALA A 113 1.15 1.68 16.52
CA ALA A 113 2.57 1.34 16.46
C ALA A 113 3.38 2.07 17.55
N ARG A 114 3.13 3.36 17.80
CA ARG A 114 3.79 4.12 18.88
C ARG A 114 3.49 3.56 20.26
N ARG A 115 2.22 3.27 20.54
CA ARG A 115 1.80 2.70 21.82
C ARG A 115 2.44 1.35 22.08
N LEU A 116 2.43 0.47 21.07
CA LEU A 116 3.06 -0.84 21.16
C LEU A 116 4.60 -0.73 21.27
N ALA A 117 5.22 0.17 20.51
CA ALA A 117 6.68 0.36 20.59
C ALA A 117 7.16 0.82 21.99
N GLY A 118 6.29 1.47 22.76
CA GLY A 118 6.58 1.85 24.17
C GLY A 118 6.45 0.71 25.17
N MET A 119 5.97 -0.48 24.78
CA MET A 119 5.81 -1.62 25.68
C MET A 119 7.00 -2.57 25.61
N ALA A 120 7.41 -3.13 26.75
CA ALA A 120 8.55 -4.04 26.81
C ALA A 120 8.39 -5.26 25.88
N GLY A 121 9.40 -5.56 25.07
CA GLY A 121 9.41 -6.66 24.12
C GLY A 121 8.63 -6.40 22.80
N MET A 122 7.73 -5.45 22.77
CA MET A 122 6.92 -5.15 21.58
C MET A 122 7.70 -4.58 20.38
N PRO A 123 8.79 -3.78 20.57
CA PRO A 123 9.62 -3.34 19.44
C PRO A 123 10.15 -4.50 18.58
N ALA A 124 10.57 -5.61 19.21
CA ALA A 124 11.03 -6.79 18.50
C ALA A 124 9.92 -7.45 17.68
N LEU A 125 8.69 -7.45 18.18
CA LEU A 125 7.51 -7.99 17.50
C LEU A 125 7.05 -7.09 16.36
N LEU A 126 7.03 -5.76 16.55
CA LEU A 126 6.72 -4.79 15.49
C LEU A 126 7.75 -4.82 14.37
N GLY A 127 8.98 -5.18 14.68
CA GLY A 127 10.05 -5.36 13.71
C GLY A 127 10.72 -4.06 13.27
N ARG A 128 11.87 -4.25 12.60
CA ARG A 128 12.79 -3.18 12.24
C ARG A 128 12.19 -2.14 11.28
N SER A 129 11.31 -2.57 10.37
CA SER A 129 10.67 -1.65 9.41
C SER A 129 9.79 -0.61 10.10
N ILE A 130 8.95 -1.04 11.04
CA ILE A 130 8.07 -0.13 11.80
C ILE A 130 8.89 0.77 12.72
N ILE A 131 9.87 0.21 13.43
CA ILE A 131 10.72 0.99 14.34
C ILE A 131 11.53 2.06 13.58
N GLU A 132 12.10 1.72 12.42
CA GLU A 132 12.77 2.70 11.58
C GLU A 132 11.81 3.80 11.10
N TRP A 133 10.59 3.42 10.66
CA TRP A 133 9.62 4.40 10.23
C TRP A 133 9.20 5.35 11.36
N LEU A 134 8.93 4.82 12.57
CA LEU A 134 8.57 5.63 13.73
C LEU A 134 9.68 6.58 14.19
N SER A 135 10.95 6.26 13.90
CA SER A 135 12.10 7.14 14.22
C SER A 135 12.25 8.29 13.23
N ARG A 136 11.63 8.21 12.07
CA ARG A 136 11.65 9.29 11.09
C ARG A 136 10.65 10.37 11.49
N VAL A 137 11.04 11.63 11.30
CA VAL A 137 10.15 12.77 11.60
C VAL A 137 8.87 12.64 10.78
N PRO A 138 7.66 12.86 11.37
CA PRO A 138 6.41 12.87 10.63
C PRO A 138 6.50 13.86 9.47
N GLY A 139 6.26 13.42 8.27
CA GLY A 139 6.37 14.27 7.09
C GLY A 139 6.59 13.45 5.82
N VAL A 140 5.80 12.38 5.62
CA VAL A 140 5.75 11.73 4.32
C VAL A 140 4.98 12.66 3.41
N VAL A 141 5.68 13.31 2.52
CA VAL A 141 5.08 14.01 1.37
C VAL A 141 5.02 13.02 0.23
N ALA A 142 3.91 12.96 -0.48
CA ALA A 142 3.85 12.21 -1.72
C ALA A 142 5.00 12.66 -2.62
N PRO A 143 5.78 11.75 -3.18
CA PRO A 143 6.85 12.14 -4.08
C PRO A 143 6.23 12.92 -5.25
N SER A 144 6.65 14.19 -5.39
CA SER A 144 6.19 15.05 -6.47
C SER A 144 6.74 14.53 -7.80
N ARG A 145 5.92 13.78 -8.52
CA ARG A 145 6.14 13.45 -9.92
C ARG A 145 4.87 13.73 -10.70
N ALA A 146 4.95 14.64 -11.63
CA ALA A 146 3.82 15.11 -12.45
C ALA A 146 3.08 13.99 -13.23
N ALA A 147 3.66 12.79 -13.33
CA ALA A 147 3.12 11.68 -14.09
C ALA A 147 2.63 10.48 -13.24
N MET A 148 2.73 10.54 -11.89
CA MET A 148 2.35 9.44 -11.01
C MET A 148 1.23 9.85 -10.05
N GLU A 149 0.14 9.10 -10.08
CA GLU A 149 -1.04 9.32 -9.24
C GLU A 149 -1.04 8.35 -8.05
N ILE A 150 -1.25 8.85 -6.84
CA ILE A 150 -1.36 8.04 -5.63
C ILE A 150 -2.77 8.16 -5.07
N GLY A 151 -3.47 7.02 -4.96
CA GLY A 151 -4.76 6.89 -4.30
C GLY A 151 -4.62 6.32 -2.90
N VAL A 152 -5.39 6.86 -1.96
CA VAL A 152 -5.44 6.37 -0.58
C VAL A 152 -6.82 5.79 -0.30
N LEU A 153 -6.88 4.49 0.05
CA LEU A 153 -8.09 3.83 0.50
C LEU A 153 -7.96 3.53 1.99
N ALA A 154 -8.83 4.12 2.78
CA ALA A 154 -8.89 3.95 4.23
C ALA A 154 -10.11 3.13 4.64
N GLY A 155 -10.03 2.43 5.77
CA GLY A 155 -11.16 1.76 6.40
C GLY A 155 -11.72 2.55 7.57
N THR A 156 -13.01 2.34 7.88
CA THR A 156 -13.68 3.01 8.98
C THR A 156 -14.34 2.04 9.97
N ARG A 157 -14.27 0.72 9.71
CA ARG A 157 -14.82 -0.28 10.63
C ARG A 157 -13.79 -0.64 11.70
N SER A 158 -14.01 -0.13 12.91
CA SER A 158 -13.13 -0.29 14.07
C SER A 158 -13.17 -1.72 14.64
N VAL A 159 -12.59 -2.68 13.92
CA VAL A 159 -12.45 -4.08 14.35
C VAL A 159 -10.99 -4.52 14.15
N GLY A 160 -10.31 -4.86 15.24
CA GLY A 160 -8.92 -5.31 15.21
C GLY A 160 -8.11 -4.91 16.43
N LEU A 161 -6.80 -4.76 16.25
CA LEU A 161 -5.82 -4.48 17.31
C LEU A 161 -6.15 -3.21 18.12
N GLY A 162 -6.76 -2.22 17.50
CA GLY A 162 -7.17 -0.97 18.18
C GLY A 162 -8.17 -1.16 19.32
N ARG A 163 -8.82 -2.34 19.44
CA ARG A 163 -9.65 -2.67 20.59
C ARG A 163 -8.83 -2.94 21.85
N VAL A 164 -7.60 -3.41 21.70
CA VAL A 164 -6.67 -3.70 22.81
C VAL A 164 -5.62 -2.61 23.00
N VAL A 165 -5.51 -1.68 22.06
CA VAL A 165 -4.65 -0.49 22.18
C VAL A 165 -5.53 0.72 22.47
N PRO A 166 -5.56 1.22 23.73
CA PRO A 166 -6.44 2.32 24.12
C PRO A 166 -6.12 3.61 23.34
N GLY A 167 -7.18 4.39 23.05
CA GLY A 167 -7.05 5.75 22.54
C GLY A 167 -6.84 5.88 21.03
N LEU A 168 -7.04 4.81 20.25
CA LEU A 168 -7.00 4.92 18.77
C LEU A 168 -8.09 5.90 18.31
N PRO A 169 -7.74 7.01 17.62
CA PRO A 169 -8.69 8.01 17.17
C PRO A 169 -9.74 7.42 16.21
N ARG A 170 -10.92 8.02 16.21
CA ARG A 170 -12.01 7.64 15.29
C ARG A 170 -12.24 8.71 14.22
N PRO A 171 -12.73 8.32 13.02
CA PRO A 171 -12.93 6.94 12.55
C PRO A 171 -11.61 6.21 12.33
N ASN A 172 -11.63 4.85 12.42
CA ASN A 172 -10.47 3.99 12.20
C ASN A 172 -10.89 2.61 11.66
N ASP A 173 -9.93 1.87 11.09
CA ASP A 173 -10.15 0.52 10.56
C ASP A 173 -9.87 -0.61 11.57
N GLY A 174 -9.62 -0.25 12.84
CA GLY A 174 -9.22 -1.16 13.90
C GLY A 174 -7.71 -1.27 14.12
N VAL A 175 -6.88 -0.61 13.30
CA VAL A 175 -5.41 -0.55 13.44
C VAL A 175 -4.89 0.86 13.15
N VAL A 176 -5.42 1.50 12.12
CA VAL A 176 -4.99 2.82 11.62
C VAL A 176 -6.18 3.77 11.64
N ALA A 177 -6.00 4.96 12.21
CA ALA A 177 -7.02 6.00 12.17
C ALA A 177 -7.11 6.62 10.77
N LEU A 178 -8.30 7.06 10.37
CA LEU A 178 -8.50 7.73 9.08
C LEU A 178 -7.57 8.95 8.92
N ALA A 179 -7.36 9.70 9.98
CA ALA A 179 -6.45 10.84 9.97
C ALA A 179 -4.99 10.46 9.70
N GLU A 180 -4.58 9.25 10.13
CA GLU A 180 -3.22 8.73 9.94
C GLU A 180 -2.95 8.31 8.50
N THR A 181 -4.00 8.01 7.71
CA THR A 181 -3.86 7.64 6.30
C THR A 181 -3.69 8.85 5.35
N ARG A 182 -3.86 10.06 5.84
CA ARG A 182 -3.74 11.27 5.01
C ARG A 182 -2.36 11.37 4.39
N LEU A 183 -2.32 11.52 3.07
CA LEU A 183 -1.09 11.72 2.31
C LEU A 183 -1.20 13.04 1.55
N PRO A 184 -0.45 14.10 1.94
CA PRO A 184 -0.40 15.33 1.18
C PRO A 184 0.04 15.07 -0.27
N GLY A 185 -0.70 15.59 -1.24
CA GLY A 185 -0.43 15.34 -2.66
C GLY A 185 -1.02 14.04 -3.22
N ALA A 186 -1.82 13.30 -2.45
CA ALA A 186 -2.60 12.19 -3.01
C ALA A 186 -3.55 12.71 -4.09
N ALA A 187 -3.66 11.95 -5.19
CA ALA A 187 -4.56 12.29 -6.30
C ALA A 187 -6.02 12.14 -5.90
N ASP A 188 -6.33 11.12 -5.07
CA ASP A 188 -7.67 10.88 -4.55
C ASP A 188 -7.62 10.05 -3.26
N CYS A 189 -8.65 10.20 -2.40
CA CYS A 189 -8.79 9.48 -1.15
C CYS A 189 -10.23 8.98 -0.99
N ILE A 190 -10.40 7.70 -0.60
CA ILE A 190 -11.70 7.13 -0.30
C ILE A 190 -11.69 6.44 1.06
N ALA A 191 -12.79 6.57 1.80
CA ALA A 191 -13.02 5.85 3.05
C ALA A 191 -14.15 4.82 2.87
N LEU A 192 -13.88 3.56 3.19
CA LEU A 192 -14.84 2.47 3.07
C LEU A 192 -15.18 1.87 4.44
N PRO A 193 -16.40 1.31 4.63
CA PRO A 193 -16.80 0.68 5.88
C PRO A 193 -16.22 -0.73 6.02
N VAL A 194 -14.90 -0.85 5.98
CA VAL A 194 -14.13 -2.08 6.08
C VAL A 194 -13.10 -2.00 7.21
N ALA A 195 -12.78 -3.15 7.82
CA ALA A 195 -11.71 -3.27 8.79
C ALA A 195 -10.35 -3.46 8.09
N HIS A 196 -9.25 -3.25 8.84
CA HIS A 196 -7.87 -3.26 8.32
C HIS A 196 -7.54 -4.53 7.53
N SER A 197 -7.71 -5.70 8.12
CA SER A 197 -7.42 -6.98 7.46
C SER A 197 -8.50 -7.37 6.43
N GLU A 198 -9.71 -6.87 6.57
CA GLU A 198 -10.80 -7.12 5.63
C GLU A 198 -10.52 -6.49 4.26
N MET A 199 -9.75 -5.41 4.20
CA MET A 199 -9.33 -4.82 2.93
C MET A 199 -8.67 -5.84 2.00
N LEU A 200 -7.99 -6.85 2.54
CA LEU A 200 -7.28 -7.89 1.78
C LEU A 200 -8.21 -8.91 1.10
N VAL A 201 -9.46 -8.98 1.50
CA VAL A 201 -10.45 -9.95 0.97
C VAL A 201 -11.72 -9.28 0.45
N SER A 202 -11.85 -7.96 0.61
CA SER A 202 -13.03 -7.20 0.20
C SER A 202 -13.10 -7.02 -1.31
N ARG A 203 -14.23 -7.46 -1.90
CA ARG A 203 -14.53 -7.21 -3.31
C ARG A 203 -14.71 -5.73 -3.61
N HIS A 204 -15.24 -4.96 -2.66
CA HIS A 204 -15.41 -3.52 -2.79
C HIS A 204 -14.04 -2.83 -2.89
N CYS A 205 -13.10 -3.17 -2.00
CA CYS A 205 -11.72 -2.68 -2.11
C CYS A 205 -11.09 -3.06 -3.46
N ALA A 206 -11.28 -4.31 -3.91
CA ALA A 206 -10.74 -4.75 -5.21
C ALA A 206 -11.34 -3.99 -6.39
N ALA A 207 -12.62 -3.65 -6.35
CA ALA A 207 -13.28 -2.84 -7.36
C ALA A 207 -12.69 -1.42 -7.38
N GLN A 208 -12.58 -0.78 -6.22
CA GLN A 208 -12.00 0.56 -6.09
C GLN A 208 -10.53 0.61 -6.53
N ILE A 209 -9.73 -0.42 -6.18
CA ILE A 209 -8.36 -0.55 -6.70
C ILE A 209 -8.37 -0.55 -8.23
N ALA A 210 -9.18 -1.41 -8.85
CA ALA A 210 -9.22 -1.54 -10.29
C ALA A 210 -9.66 -0.24 -10.99
N ILE A 211 -10.66 0.45 -10.44
CA ILE A 211 -11.14 1.74 -10.94
C ILE A 211 -10.01 2.79 -10.86
N PHE A 212 -9.34 2.89 -9.71
CA PHE A 212 -8.23 3.83 -9.55
C PHE A 212 -7.07 3.52 -10.51
N LEU A 213 -6.72 2.25 -10.68
CA LEU A 213 -5.66 1.86 -11.62
C LEU A 213 -6.01 2.20 -13.08
N GLN A 214 -7.29 2.26 -13.44
CA GLN A 214 -7.75 2.62 -14.78
C GLN A 214 -7.90 4.13 -15.00
N THR A 215 -8.39 4.85 -13.98
CA THR A 215 -8.84 6.25 -14.15
C THR A 215 -8.00 7.29 -13.39
N GLY A 216 -7.24 6.87 -12.36
CA GLY A 216 -6.56 7.77 -11.42
C GLY A 216 -7.48 8.35 -10.34
N ARG A 217 -8.74 7.92 -10.28
CA ARG A 217 -9.74 8.34 -9.29
C ARG A 217 -10.48 7.12 -8.75
N PHE A 218 -10.93 7.20 -7.50
CA PHE A 218 -11.89 6.24 -6.95
C PHE A 218 -13.31 6.59 -7.43
N GLN A 219 -14.18 5.61 -7.37
CA GLN A 219 -15.61 5.85 -7.55
C GLN A 219 -16.19 6.24 -6.19
N HIS A 220 -16.50 7.50 -6.04
CA HIS A 220 -17.26 8.01 -4.91
C HIS A 220 -18.74 7.80 -5.18
N ASP A 221 -19.50 7.36 -4.16
CA ASP A 221 -20.96 7.35 -4.26
C ASP A 221 -21.42 8.81 -4.45
N GLU A 222 -22.24 9.08 -5.45
CA GLU A 222 -22.87 10.37 -5.59
C GLU A 222 -23.67 10.62 -4.29
N GLN A 223 -23.31 11.66 -3.57
CA GLN A 223 -24.10 12.11 -2.43
C GLN A 223 -25.44 12.59 -3.00
N VAL A 224 -26.47 11.75 -2.79
CA VAL A 224 -27.88 12.13 -3.02
C VAL A 224 -28.32 13.10 -1.94
#